data_364cdfaa8d0743f32283f7f4ae87a9b5
#
_entry.id   364cdfaa8d0743f32283f7f4ae87a9b5
#
_cell.length_a   1.000
_cell.length_b   1.000
_cell.length_c   1.000
_cell.angle_alpha   90.00
_cell.angle_beta   90.00
_cell.angle_gamma   90.00
#
_symmetry.space_group_name_H-M   'P 1'
#
loop_
_entity.id
_entity.type
_entity.pdbx_description
1 polymer ?
#
loop_
_entity_poly.entity_id
_entity_poly.type
_entity_poly.pdbx_seq_one_letter_code
_entity_poly.pdbx_strand_id
1 'polypeptide(L)'
;MTPKTAFDLIFRRAVTPAFATPVDIGVAGGRIAAIAPRLESEAREIHLDGKLVLPGFVDTHIHLDKACLLGRCGHHHGSVGEAIQAVAAMKRDFTVEDVYARGAKVLERAIVAGTTRMRTHVEIDPRIGLRGFEAIKALKRDYAWAIDLSLCVFPQEGLTNDPGAGELLVAALRDGGEAIGGCPYMDTDPMAHLEKLFDLAQAFDVDVDLHLDFDLDPSWWHLDEVCRQAERRNWQGRVAIGHATKLSALPPAEFDAAAIKLARAGVAVTVLPATDLYLMGRDATHNVPRGLTLAHKLVERGVVCSVATNNVQNPFTPFGDASLLRMANFYANVAQAGVGEFDACLDLVTSLPARLMNLRDYGIAPGNPADLIVLDTASGRGAIAELPDVLMGFKHGRQVFERQKAVLLRPG
;
A
#
# COMPACT_ATOMS: atom_id res chain seq x y z
N MET A 1 -0.35 -45.31 8.93
CA MET A 1 0.26 -44.23 9.70
C MET A 1 0.48 -43.09 8.74
N THR A 2 -0.27 -42.00 8.89
CA THR A 2 -0.01 -40.76 8.14
C THR A 2 1.38 -40.27 8.53
N PRO A 3 2.26 -39.90 7.59
CA PRO A 3 3.57 -39.39 7.94
C PRO A 3 3.41 -38.19 8.87
N LYS A 4 4.07 -38.20 10.01
CA LYS A 4 4.13 -37.06 10.94
C LYS A 4 4.78 -35.93 10.17
N THR A 5 4.02 -34.86 9.87
CA THR A 5 4.59 -33.66 9.24
C THR A 5 5.69 -33.10 10.14
N ALA A 6 6.93 -33.10 9.65
CA ALA A 6 8.04 -32.49 10.37
C ALA A 6 7.89 -30.97 10.21
N PHE A 7 7.66 -30.24 11.29
CA PHE A 7 7.66 -28.79 11.31
C PHE A 7 9.05 -28.25 11.61
N ASP A 8 9.38 -27.10 11.06
CA ASP A 8 10.60 -26.34 11.39
C ASP A 8 10.33 -25.40 12.56
N LEU A 9 9.08 -24.90 12.67
CA LEU A 9 8.64 -23.95 13.66
C LEU A 9 7.17 -24.13 13.98
N ILE A 10 6.78 -23.93 15.24
CA ILE A 10 5.38 -23.88 15.67
C ILE A 10 5.14 -22.59 16.44
N PHE A 11 4.14 -21.82 16.02
CA PHE A 11 3.58 -20.72 16.80
C PHE A 11 2.48 -21.30 17.72
N ARG A 12 2.66 -21.21 19.02
CA ARG A 12 1.74 -21.76 20.01
C ARG A 12 0.73 -20.73 20.45
N ARG A 13 -0.55 -21.14 20.48
CA ARG A 13 -1.67 -20.34 21.00
C ARG A 13 -1.80 -18.97 20.31
N ALA A 14 -1.69 -18.94 18.98
CA ALA A 14 -1.92 -17.78 18.16
C ALA A 14 -3.43 -17.45 18.12
N VAL A 15 -3.80 -16.20 18.36
CA VAL A 15 -5.11 -15.66 18.01
C VAL A 15 -5.06 -15.16 16.57
N THR A 16 -6.04 -15.51 15.76
CA THR A 16 -6.15 -15.02 14.38
C THR A 16 -7.62 -14.68 14.06
N PRO A 17 -7.89 -13.76 13.13
CA PRO A 17 -9.29 -13.42 12.78
C PRO A 17 -10.10 -14.61 12.24
N ALA A 18 -9.43 -15.62 11.69
CA ALA A 18 -10.09 -16.77 11.06
C ALA A 18 -10.60 -17.83 12.05
N PHE A 19 -10.14 -17.82 13.30
CA PHE A 19 -10.47 -18.85 14.29
C PHE A 19 -11.01 -18.24 15.59
N ALA A 20 -12.12 -18.79 16.08
CA ALA A 20 -12.77 -18.29 17.31
C ALA A 20 -11.97 -18.54 18.59
N THR A 21 -11.03 -19.51 18.58
CA THR A 21 -10.17 -19.87 19.71
C THR A 21 -8.71 -19.88 19.26
N PRO A 22 -7.75 -19.66 20.19
CA PRO A 22 -6.34 -19.73 19.87
C PRO A 22 -5.95 -21.08 19.26
N VAL A 23 -5.10 -21.04 18.22
CA VAL A 23 -4.63 -22.20 17.47
C VAL A 23 -3.10 -22.25 17.47
N ASP A 24 -2.55 -23.44 17.20
CA ASP A 24 -1.14 -23.60 16.84
C ASP A 24 -1.00 -23.52 15.31
N ILE A 25 0.04 -22.82 14.84
CA ILE A 25 0.40 -22.70 13.42
C ILE A 25 1.75 -23.39 13.21
N GLY A 26 1.76 -24.50 12.49
CA GLY A 26 2.97 -25.25 12.14
C GLY A 26 3.51 -24.81 10.78
N VAL A 27 4.80 -24.54 10.74
CA VAL A 27 5.54 -24.11 9.53
C VAL A 27 6.52 -25.18 9.13
N ALA A 28 6.59 -25.50 7.84
CA ALA A 28 7.57 -26.38 7.23
C ALA A 28 8.00 -25.84 5.87
N GLY A 29 9.29 -25.81 5.58
CA GLY A 29 9.85 -25.32 4.32
C GLY A 29 9.43 -23.88 4.01
N GLY A 30 9.28 -23.04 5.02
CA GLY A 30 8.89 -21.63 4.87
C GLY A 30 7.39 -21.40 4.60
N ARG A 31 6.57 -22.44 4.64
CA ARG A 31 5.12 -22.38 4.39
C ARG A 31 4.34 -22.85 5.61
N ILE A 32 3.12 -22.36 5.76
CA ILE A 32 2.17 -22.86 6.74
C ILE A 32 1.78 -24.28 6.32
N ALA A 33 2.18 -25.27 7.13
CA ALA A 33 1.93 -26.68 6.83
C ALA A 33 0.64 -27.19 7.50
N ALA A 34 0.33 -26.68 8.70
CA ALA A 34 -0.88 -27.06 9.44
C ALA A 34 -1.34 -25.96 10.39
N ILE A 35 -2.65 -25.93 10.67
CA ILE A 35 -3.27 -25.09 11.69
C ILE A 35 -4.22 -26.00 12.48
N ALA A 36 -4.06 -26.07 13.80
CA ALA A 36 -4.91 -26.90 14.66
C ALA A 36 -4.97 -26.34 16.09
N PRO A 37 -5.95 -26.73 16.92
CA PRO A 37 -5.98 -26.33 18.34
C PRO A 37 -4.72 -26.72 19.09
N ARG A 38 -4.08 -27.83 18.72
CA ARG A 38 -2.78 -28.28 19.21
C ARG A 38 -2.04 -29.11 18.15
N LEU A 39 -0.76 -28.82 17.96
CA LEU A 39 0.14 -29.57 17.09
C LEU A 39 1.22 -30.26 17.95
N GLU A 40 1.42 -31.57 17.71
CA GLU A 40 2.47 -32.34 18.38
C GLU A 40 3.72 -32.40 17.49
N SER A 41 4.85 -31.89 18.00
CA SER A 41 6.13 -31.90 17.29
C SER A 41 7.27 -31.59 18.28
N GLU A 42 8.50 -31.94 17.87
CA GLU A 42 9.76 -31.55 18.54
C GLU A 42 10.40 -30.30 17.90
N ALA A 43 9.67 -29.60 17.02
CA ALA A 43 10.15 -28.39 16.36
C ALA A 43 10.36 -27.24 17.36
N ARG A 44 11.12 -26.22 16.94
CA ARG A 44 11.22 -24.95 17.66
C ARG A 44 9.83 -24.39 17.92
N GLU A 45 9.57 -23.90 19.12
CA GLU A 45 8.30 -23.31 19.50
C GLU A 45 8.44 -21.81 19.82
N ILE A 46 7.46 -21.03 19.43
CA ILE A 46 7.28 -19.63 19.87
C ILE A 46 5.93 -19.53 20.58
N HIS A 47 5.97 -19.28 21.87
CA HIS A 47 4.76 -19.13 22.69
C HIS A 47 4.23 -17.71 22.59
N LEU A 48 3.02 -17.55 22.06
CA LEU A 48 2.41 -16.25 21.80
C LEU A 48 1.44 -15.80 22.89
N ASP A 49 1.03 -16.73 23.78
CA ASP A 49 0.17 -16.45 24.93
C ASP A 49 -1.14 -15.70 24.57
N GLY A 50 -1.74 -16.05 23.45
CA GLY A 50 -2.98 -15.42 22.98
C GLY A 50 -2.80 -14.09 22.26
N LYS A 51 -1.58 -13.77 21.79
CA LYS A 51 -1.35 -12.60 20.95
C LYS A 51 -1.92 -12.78 19.54
N LEU A 52 -2.31 -11.66 18.94
CA LEU A 52 -2.81 -11.61 17.58
C LEU A 52 -1.69 -11.90 16.58
N VAL A 53 -1.94 -12.88 15.70
CA VAL A 53 -1.13 -13.16 14.52
C VAL A 53 -1.92 -12.77 13.29
N LEU A 54 -1.31 -11.97 12.43
CA LEU A 54 -1.85 -11.59 11.13
C LEU A 54 -0.88 -12.03 10.02
N PRO A 55 -1.35 -12.19 8.78
CA PRO A 55 -0.44 -12.12 7.65
C PRO A 55 0.19 -10.72 7.63
N GLY A 56 1.41 -10.61 7.12
CA GLY A 56 2.09 -9.31 7.05
C GLY A 56 1.29 -8.31 6.22
N PHE A 57 1.34 -7.04 6.59
CA PHE A 57 0.63 -5.97 5.90
C PHE A 57 1.07 -5.83 4.44
N VAL A 58 0.14 -5.31 3.61
CA VAL A 58 0.36 -5.09 2.18
C VAL A 58 0.18 -3.59 1.88
N ASP A 59 1.25 -2.92 1.48
CA ASP A 59 1.24 -1.51 1.06
C ASP A 59 1.10 -1.44 -0.47
N THR A 60 -0.05 -0.99 -0.95
CA THR A 60 -0.32 -0.95 -2.40
C THR A 60 0.20 0.31 -3.07
N HIS A 61 0.60 1.33 -2.30
CA HIS A 61 0.98 2.61 -2.87
C HIS A 61 1.91 3.41 -1.95
N ILE A 62 3.19 3.46 -2.29
CA ILE A 62 4.20 4.28 -1.62
C ILE A 62 5.18 4.84 -2.67
N HIS A 63 5.88 5.92 -2.32
CA HIS A 63 6.95 6.52 -3.11
C HIS A 63 8.27 6.45 -2.35
N LEU A 64 9.04 5.37 -2.54
CA LEU A 64 10.36 5.22 -1.92
C LEU A 64 11.41 6.12 -2.59
N ASP A 65 11.25 6.40 -3.88
CA ASP A 65 12.18 7.20 -4.69
C ASP A 65 12.27 8.67 -4.26
N LYS A 66 11.16 9.23 -3.78
CA LYS A 66 11.07 10.63 -3.30
C LYS A 66 10.79 10.77 -1.80
N ALA A 67 11.09 9.74 -1.02
CA ALA A 67 10.95 9.78 0.44
C ALA A 67 12.06 10.57 1.12
N CYS A 68 11.80 11.06 2.35
CA CYS A 68 12.77 11.72 3.24
C CYS A 68 13.46 12.96 2.62
N LEU A 69 12.69 13.86 2.00
CA LEU A 69 13.17 15.06 1.34
C LEU A 69 13.02 16.35 2.16
N LEU A 70 12.44 16.32 3.38
CA LEU A 70 12.10 17.53 4.16
C LEU A 70 13.29 18.46 4.40
N GLY A 71 14.49 17.91 4.62
CA GLY A 71 15.69 18.74 4.81
C GLY A 71 16.20 19.45 3.56
N ARG A 72 15.61 19.16 2.39
CA ARG A 72 16.00 19.70 1.08
C ARG A 72 14.96 20.62 0.47
N CYS A 73 13.75 20.64 1.03
CA CYS A 73 12.62 21.41 0.54
C CYS A 73 12.59 22.78 1.26
N GLY A 74 12.37 23.86 0.51
CA GLY A 74 12.02 25.14 1.07
C GLY A 74 10.64 25.14 1.74
N HIS A 75 10.21 26.28 2.23
CA HIS A 75 8.86 26.44 2.81
C HIS A 75 7.80 26.30 1.71
N HIS A 76 6.79 25.44 1.96
CA HIS A 76 5.68 25.20 1.02
C HIS A 76 4.36 25.50 1.70
N HIS A 77 3.42 26.11 0.96
CA HIS A 77 2.06 26.35 1.42
C HIS A 77 1.20 25.06 1.42
N GLY A 78 1.71 23.96 0.80
CA GLY A 78 1.10 22.64 0.85
C GLY A 78 0.01 22.42 -0.21
N SER A 79 0.10 23.03 -1.38
CA SER A 79 -0.74 22.66 -2.53
C SER A 79 -0.12 21.48 -3.32
N VAL A 80 -0.98 20.74 -4.04
CA VAL A 80 -0.53 19.66 -4.92
C VAL A 80 0.45 20.17 -5.98
N GLY A 81 0.15 21.31 -6.61
CA GLY A 81 1.00 21.90 -7.64
C GLY A 81 2.38 22.30 -7.11
N GLU A 82 2.45 22.91 -5.93
CA GLU A 82 3.73 23.26 -5.29
C GLU A 82 4.55 22.03 -4.93
N ALA A 83 3.91 20.98 -4.42
CA ALA A 83 4.61 19.73 -4.09
C ALA A 83 5.21 19.07 -5.34
N ILE A 84 4.47 19.03 -6.46
CA ILE A 84 4.97 18.52 -7.76
C ILE A 84 6.17 19.35 -8.23
N GLN A 85 6.05 20.69 -8.26
CA GLN A 85 7.12 21.59 -8.70
C GLN A 85 8.39 21.46 -7.84
N ALA A 86 8.23 21.35 -6.53
CA ALA A 86 9.34 21.18 -5.60
C ALA A 86 10.10 19.86 -5.86
N VAL A 87 9.39 18.76 -6.03
CA VAL A 87 10.01 17.46 -6.34
C VAL A 87 10.63 17.49 -7.74
N ALA A 88 9.93 18.04 -8.75
CA ALA A 88 10.46 18.15 -10.13
C ALA A 88 11.77 18.95 -10.20
N ALA A 89 11.95 19.96 -9.36
CA ALA A 89 13.19 20.70 -9.25
C ALA A 89 14.32 19.86 -8.62
N MET A 90 14.02 19.17 -7.50
CA MET A 90 15.03 18.41 -6.74
C MET A 90 15.47 17.13 -7.43
N LYS A 91 14.59 16.42 -8.13
CA LYS A 91 14.90 15.09 -8.71
C LYS A 91 15.95 15.11 -9.81
N ARG A 92 16.24 16.29 -10.37
CA ARG A 92 17.36 16.48 -11.34
C ARG A 92 18.70 16.10 -10.72
N ASP A 93 18.86 16.35 -9.41
CA ASP A 93 20.09 16.12 -8.66
C ASP A 93 20.10 14.77 -7.91
N PHE A 94 19.04 13.96 -8.03
CA PHE A 94 19.01 12.64 -7.40
C PHE A 94 20.01 11.71 -8.08
N THR A 95 20.83 11.03 -7.27
CA THR A 95 21.67 9.91 -7.70
C THR A 95 21.05 8.58 -7.28
N VAL A 96 21.53 7.49 -7.85
CA VAL A 96 21.11 6.12 -7.49
C VAL A 96 21.36 5.87 -5.99
N GLU A 97 22.53 6.27 -5.49
CA GLU A 97 22.95 6.09 -4.09
C GLU A 97 22.09 6.91 -3.13
N ASP A 98 21.74 8.14 -3.50
CA ASP A 98 20.87 9.00 -2.69
C ASP A 98 19.46 8.43 -2.58
N VAL A 99 18.86 8.03 -3.70
CA VAL A 99 17.53 7.40 -3.72
C VAL A 99 17.54 6.09 -2.94
N TYR A 100 18.57 5.26 -3.14
CA TYR A 100 18.73 4.01 -2.39
C TYR A 100 18.76 4.25 -0.87
N ALA A 101 19.62 5.17 -0.41
CA ALA A 101 19.78 5.43 1.03
C ALA A 101 18.49 5.94 1.69
N ARG A 102 17.73 6.84 1.00
CA ARG A 102 16.45 7.37 1.50
C ARG A 102 15.35 6.30 1.45
N GLY A 103 15.30 5.53 0.37
CA GLY A 103 14.35 4.43 0.21
C GLY A 103 14.58 3.32 1.23
N ALA A 104 15.84 2.91 1.47
CA ALA A 104 16.20 1.91 2.48
C ALA A 104 15.71 2.29 3.88
N LYS A 105 15.93 3.56 4.27
CA LYS A 105 15.47 4.07 5.58
C LYS A 105 13.95 3.92 5.78
N VAL A 106 13.15 4.15 4.73
CA VAL A 106 11.69 4.02 4.81
C VAL A 106 11.28 2.55 4.74
N LEU A 107 11.95 1.77 3.90
CA LEU A 107 11.68 0.34 3.75
C LEU A 107 11.93 -0.42 5.05
N GLU A 108 13.03 -0.13 5.75
CA GLU A 108 13.34 -0.71 7.06
C GLU A 108 12.26 -0.37 8.11
N ARG A 109 11.74 0.87 8.10
CA ARG A 109 10.62 1.25 8.97
C ARG A 109 9.35 0.47 8.63
N ALA A 110 9.03 0.29 7.35
CA ALA A 110 7.87 -0.48 6.92
C ALA A 110 7.99 -1.96 7.36
N ILE A 111 9.18 -2.56 7.21
CA ILE A 111 9.45 -3.94 7.63
C ILE A 111 9.18 -4.11 9.13
N VAL A 112 9.78 -3.26 9.98
CA VAL A 112 9.58 -3.36 11.45
C VAL A 112 8.19 -2.92 11.91
N ALA A 113 7.42 -2.27 11.03
CA ALA A 113 6.00 -1.99 11.22
C ALA A 113 5.08 -3.11 10.71
N GLY A 114 5.65 -4.21 10.19
CA GLY A 114 4.92 -5.41 9.81
C GLY A 114 4.55 -5.54 8.33
N THR A 115 5.05 -4.68 7.45
CA THR A 115 4.80 -4.79 6.01
C THR A 115 5.68 -5.88 5.39
N THR A 116 5.07 -6.82 4.65
CA THR A 116 5.77 -7.92 3.97
C THR A 116 5.63 -7.89 2.45
N ARG A 117 4.71 -7.09 1.93
CA ARG A 117 4.45 -6.86 0.51
C ARG A 117 4.26 -5.36 0.27
N MET A 118 4.83 -4.82 -0.81
CA MET A 118 4.76 -3.38 -1.08
C MET A 118 4.82 -3.13 -2.59
N ARG A 119 3.90 -2.29 -3.11
CA ARG A 119 4.03 -1.69 -4.44
C ARG A 119 4.52 -0.26 -4.27
N THR A 120 5.71 0.05 -4.81
CA THR A 120 6.25 1.39 -4.81
C THR A 120 6.10 2.02 -6.20
N HIS A 121 5.59 3.24 -6.23
CA HIS A 121 5.52 4.05 -7.44
C HIS A 121 6.84 4.77 -7.63
N VAL A 122 7.43 4.66 -8.84
CA VAL A 122 8.73 5.22 -9.19
C VAL A 122 8.55 6.18 -10.34
N GLU A 123 8.97 7.43 -10.15
CA GLU A 123 8.91 8.46 -11.17
C GLU A 123 9.88 8.17 -12.32
N ILE A 124 9.35 8.20 -13.54
CA ILE A 124 10.08 7.98 -14.80
C ILE A 124 9.80 9.15 -15.72
N ASP A 125 10.77 10.01 -15.93
CA ASP A 125 10.69 11.15 -16.83
C ASP A 125 12.10 11.65 -17.22
N PRO A 126 12.25 12.56 -18.21
CA PRO A 126 13.55 13.02 -18.66
C PRO A 126 14.42 13.72 -17.61
N ARG A 127 13.87 14.19 -16.49
CA ARG A 127 14.62 14.90 -15.42
C ARG A 127 15.41 13.91 -14.56
N ILE A 128 14.78 12.80 -14.20
CA ILE A 128 15.39 11.76 -13.37
C ILE A 128 15.96 10.59 -14.21
N GLY A 129 15.43 10.37 -15.42
CA GLY A 129 15.74 9.19 -16.22
C GLY A 129 15.34 7.91 -15.50
N LEU A 130 16.23 6.93 -15.46
CA LEU A 130 16.03 5.65 -14.78
C LEU A 130 16.74 5.56 -13.41
N ARG A 131 17.38 6.63 -12.93
CA ARG A 131 18.18 6.59 -11.68
C ARG A 131 17.35 6.17 -10.46
N GLY A 132 16.11 6.69 -10.35
CA GLY A 132 15.17 6.26 -9.30
C GLY A 132 14.82 4.78 -9.42
N PHE A 133 14.55 4.31 -10.62
CA PHE A 133 14.21 2.93 -10.91
C PHE A 133 15.36 1.95 -10.60
N GLU A 134 16.59 2.29 -10.99
CA GLU A 134 17.78 1.51 -10.68
C GLU A 134 17.98 1.36 -9.16
N ALA A 135 17.82 2.45 -8.41
CA ALA A 135 17.92 2.43 -6.95
C ALA A 135 16.86 1.51 -6.31
N ILE A 136 15.60 1.60 -6.76
CA ILE A 136 14.51 0.79 -6.23
C ILE A 136 14.65 -0.69 -6.62
N LYS A 137 15.16 -1.00 -7.82
CA LYS A 137 15.52 -2.38 -8.20
C LYS A 137 16.60 -2.95 -7.28
N ALA A 138 17.59 -2.16 -6.92
CA ALA A 138 18.61 -2.59 -5.96
C ALA A 138 17.99 -2.87 -4.59
N LEU A 139 17.11 -2.00 -4.08
CA LEU A 139 16.35 -2.24 -2.84
C LEU A 139 15.52 -3.53 -2.91
N LYS A 140 14.81 -3.77 -4.02
CA LYS A 140 14.03 -4.99 -4.22
C LYS A 140 14.88 -6.25 -4.04
N ARG A 141 16.07 -6.27 -4.65
CA ARG A 141 17.02 -7.38 -4.53
C ARG A 141 17.56 -7.52 -3.11
N ASP A 142 18.02 -6.42 -2.53
CA ASP A 142 18.78 -6.44 -1.28
C ASP A 142 17.90 -6.69 -0.05
N TYR A 143 16.59 -6.38 -0.13
CA TYR A 143 15.61 -6.60 0.96
C TYR A 143 14.64 -7.78 0.71
N ALA A 144 14.84 -8.59 -0.34
CA ALA A 144 13.99 -9.73 -0.64
C ALA A 144 13.87 -10.77 0.50
N TRP A 145 14.82 -10.75 1.43
CA TRP A 145 14.80 -11.60 2.63
C TRP A 145 13.74 -11.19 3.66
N ALA A 146 13.17 -9.98 3.55
CA ALA A 146 12.23 -9.40 4.52
C ALA A 146 10.92 -8.93 3.90
N ILE A 147 10.93 -8.45 2.64
CA ILE A 147 9.78 -7.86 1.99
C ILE A 147 9.84 -8.09 0.47
N ASP A 148 8.69 -8.30 -0.16
CA ASP A 148 8.59 -8.32 -1.62
C ASP A 148 8.16 -6.94 -2.13
N LEU A 149 8.98 -6.35 -3.00
CA LEU A 149 8.67 -5.08 -3.67
C LEU A 149 8.15 -5.34 -5.08
N SER A 150 7.05 -4.67 -5.43
CA SER A 150 6.54 -4.52 -6.80
C SER A 150 6.77 -3.08 -7.26
N LEU A 151 7.28 -2.90 -8.48
CA LEU A 151 7.64 -1.60 -9.04
C LEU A 151 6.56 -1.12 -10.02
N CYS A 152 5.86 -0.04 -9.67
CA CYS A 152 4.96 0.68 -10.57
C CYS A 152 5.71 1.89 -11.15
N VAL A 153 5.91 1.90 -12.46
CA VAL A 153 6.59 3.00 -13.16
C VAL A 153 5.59 4.02 -13.68
N PHE A 154 5.84 5.32 -13.45
CA PHE A 154 4.86 6.34 -13.83
C PHE A 154 5.49 7.70 -14.15
N PRO A 155 4.92 8.50 -15.10
CA PRO A 155 5.32 9.86 -15.39
C PRO A 155 4.49 10.84 -14.55
N GLN A 156 5.13 11.51 -13.57
CA GLN A 156 4.44 12.44 -12.66
C GLN A 156 3.94 13.71 -13.36
N GLU A 157 4.75 14.26 -14.28
CA GLU A 157 4.46 15.54 -14.93
C GLU A 157 3.70 15.43 -16.26
N GLY A 158 3.23 14.23 -16.59
CA GLY A 158 2.50 13.93 -17.82
C GLY A 158 3.27 13.03 -18.78
N LEU A 159 2.58 12.55 -19.80
CA LEU A 159 3.09 11.60 -20.79
C LEU A 159 3.06 12.16 -22.20
N THR A 160 1.98 12.85 -22.57
CA THR A 160 1.82 13.38 -23.93
C THR A 160 2.49 14.75 -24.08
N ASN A 161 2.60 15.48 -22.98
CA ASN A 161 3.22 16.82 -22.87
C ASN A 161 4.68 16.80 -22.41
N ASP A 162 5.28 15.60 -22.14
CA ASP A 162 6.67 15.45 -21.68
C ASP A 162 7.46 14.56 -22.65
N PRO A 163 8.05 15.13 -23.72
CA PRO A 163 8.78 14.37 -24.74
C PRO A 163 9.90 13.52 -24.15
N GLY A 164 9.93 12.22 -24.50
CA GLY A 164 10.88 11.23 -23.99
C GLY A 164 10.39 10.43 -22.79
N ALA A 165 9.31 10.84 -22.12
CA ALA A 165 8.74 10.08 -21.00
C ALA A 165 8.25 8.69 -21.43
N GLY A 166 7.62 8.60 -22.60
CA GLY A 166 7.11 7.33 -23.14
C GLY A 166 8.19 6.30 -23.41
N GLU A 167 9.32 6.71 -24.01
CA GLU A 167 10.46 5.86 -24.29
C GLU A 167 11.11 5.36 -23.00
N LEU A 168 11.23 6.22 -21.99
CA LEU A 168 11.76 5.87 -20.67
C LEU A 168 10.84 4.88 -19.94
N LEU A 169 9.50 5.05 -20.01
CA LEU A 169 8.55 4.09 -19.46
C LEU A 169 8.70 2.71 -20.11
N VAL A 170 8.81 2.66 -21.45
CA VAL A 170 9.05 1.41 -22.18
C VAL A 170 10.36 0.77 -21.74
N ALA A 171 11.43 1.57 -21.53
CA ALA A 171 12.71 1.06 -21.05
C ALA A 171 12.59 0.48 -19.63
N ALA A 172 11.88 1.17 -18.72
CA ALA A 172 11.67 0.70 -17.35
C ALA A 172 10.81 -0.58 -17.30
N LEU A 173 9.75 -0.67 -18.13
CA LEU A 173 8.92 -1.88 -18.22
C LEU A 173 9.72 -3.08 -18.75
N ARG A 174 10.57 -2.89 -19.77
CA ARG A 174 11.47 -3.94 -20.28
C ARG A 174 12.49 -4.41 -19.26
N ASP A 175 12.88 -3.53 -18.35
CA ASP A 175 13.88 -3.81 -17.32
C ASP A 175 13.26 -4.23 -15.97
N GLY A 176 11.97 -4.61 -15.96
CA GLY A 176 11.31 -5.26 -14.82
C GLY A 176 10.33 -4.37 -14.04
N GLY A 177 9.78 -3.32 -14.65
CA GLY A 177 8.57 -2.67 -14.14
C GLY A 177 7.40 -3.66 -14.17
N GLU A 178 6.67 -3.78 -13.06
CA GLU A 178 5.63 -4.79 -12.84
C GLU A 178 4.20 -4.21 -12.88
N ALA A 179 4.12 -2.89 -12.81
CA ALA A 179 2.89 -2.13 -13.03
C ALA A 179 3.23 -0.81 -13.72
N ILE A 180 2.25 -0.23 -14.39
CA ILE A 180 2.36 1.09 -15.01
C ILE A 180 1.32 2.03 -14.39
N GLY A 181 1.75 3.25 -14.07
CA GLY A 181 0.89 4.30 -13.55
C GLY A 181 0.97 5.58 -14.35
N GLY A 182 0.26 6.61 -13.89
CA GLY A 182 0.27 7.94 -14.47
C GLY A 182 -0.56 8.92 -13.68
N CYS A 183 -0.45 10.19 -14.06
CA CYS A 183 -1.18 11.33 -13.50
C CYS A 183 -1.92 12.06 -14.63
N PRO A 184 -3.07 11.56 -15.12
CA PRO A 184 -3.77 12.17 -16.27
C PRO A 184 -4.10 13.65 -16.06
N TYR A 185 -4.38 14.04 -14.81
CA TYR A 185 -4.66 15.44 -14.44
C TYR A 185 -3.47 16.40 -14.62
N MET A 186 -2.27 15.88 -14.86
CA MET A 186 -1.05 16.67 -15.17
C MET A 186 -0.78 16.77 -16.66
N ASP A 187 -1.53 16.04 -17.47
CA ASP A 187 -1.32 16.04 -18.92
C ASP A 187 -2.21 17.07 -19.62
N THR A 188 -1.75 17.58 -20.76
CA THR A 188 -2.55 18.45 -21.62
C THR A 188 -3.62 17.71 -22.40
N ASP A 189 -3.44 16.40 -22.60
CA ASP A 189 -4.44 15.48 -23.17
C ASP A 189 -4.60 14.24 -22.27
N PRO A 190 -5.43 14.33 -21.22
CA PRO A 190 -5.66 13.23 -20.28
C PRO A 190 -6.19 11.95 -20.95
N MET A 191 -6.98 12.09 -22.02
CA MET A 191 -7.54 10.94 -22.73
C MET A 191 -6.48 10.17 -23.52
N ALA A 192 -5.62 10.87 -24.24
CA ALA A 192 -4.48 10.28 -24.93
C ALA A 192 -3.46 9.69 -23.93
N HIS A 193 -3.27 10.32 -22.78
CA HIS A 193 -2.45 9.78 -21.68
C HIS A 193 -2.96 8.42 -21.23
N LEU A 194 -4.26 8.32 -20.88
CA LEU A 194 -4.88 7.07 -20.47
C LEU A 194 -4.82 6.00 -21.55
N GLU A 195 -5.13 6.34 -22.80
CA GLU A 195 -5.06 5.40 -23.94
C GLU A 195 -3.66 4.78 -24.06
N LYS A 196 -2.61 5.62 -24.06
CA LYS A 196 -1.20 5.16 -24.12
C LYS A 196 -0.82 4.28 -22.95
N LEU A 197 -1.23 4.61 -21.71
CA LEU A 197 -0.91 3.80 -20.53
C LEU A 197 -1.55 2.40 -20.64
N PHE A 198 -2.83 2.32 -21.03
CA PHE A 198 -3.49 1.04 -21.22
C PHE A 198 -2.91 0.23 -22.39
N ASP A 199 -2.47 0.89 -23.47
CA ASP A 199 -1.76 0.23 -24.59
C ASP A 199 -0.46 -0.40 -24.09
N LEU A 200 0.33 0.34 -23.29
CA LEU A 200 1.56 -0.17 -22.69
C LEU A 200 1.28 -1.29 -21.68
N ALA A 201 0.24 -1.15 -20.84
CA ALA A 201 -0.15 -2.19 -19.90
C ALA A 201 -0.46 -3.51 -20.62
N GLN A 202 -1.19 -3.47 -21.73
CA GLN A 202 -1.48 -4.66 -22.53
C GLN A 202 -0.23 -5.20 -23.25
N ALA A 203 0.61 -4.31 -23.80
CA ALA A 203 1.81 -4.72 -24.54
C ALA A 203 2.85 -5.44 -23.65
N PHE A 204 2.90 -5.06 -22.35
CA PHE A 204 3.82 -5.65 -21.36
C PHE A 204 3.15 -6.62 -20.39
N ASP A 205 1.84 -6.81 -20.49
CA ASP A 205 1.02 -7.65 -19.60
C ASP A 205 1.17 -7.29 -18.11
N VAL A 206 1.12 -5.98 -17.80
CA VAL A 206 1.28 -5.45 -16.45
C VAL A 206 -0.01 -4.79 -15.94
N ASP A 207 -0.15 -4.67 -14.61
CA ASP A 207 -1.26 -3.98 -13.98
C ASP A 207 -1.17 -2.46 -14.19
N VAL A 208 -2.31 -1.77 -14.12
CA VAL A 208 -2.43 -0.31 -14.16
C VAL A 208 -2.70 0.21 -12.74
N ASP A 209 -1.93 1.22 -12.28
CA ASP A 209 -2.09 1.82 -10.95
C ASP A 209 -1.89 3.35 -11.04
N LEU A 210 -3.00 4.09 -11.13
CA LEU A 210 -3.04 5.51 -11.48
C LEU A 210 -3.15 6.40 -10.23
N HIS A 211 -2.56 7.59 -10.29
CA HIS A 211 -2.99 8.73 -9.48
C HIS A 211 -4.16 9.39 -10.20
N LEU A 212 -5.35 9.43 -9.61
CA LEU A 212 -6.54 9.84 -10.32
C LEU A 212 -7.42 10.77 -9.48
N ASP A 213 -8.01 11.78 -10.14
CA ASP A 213 -9.06 12.63 -9.58
C ASP A 213 -8.68 13.18 -8.20
N PHE A 214 -7.49 13.83 -8.12
CA PHE A 214 -6.86 14.28 -6.89
C PHE A 214 -7.15 15.76 -6.59
N ASP A 215 -8.43 16.09 -6.50
CA ASP A 215 -9.00 17.35 -6.04
C ASP A 215 -10.43 17.14 -5.50
N LEU A 216 -11.16 18.18 -5.16
CA LEU A 216 -12.51 18.11 -4.58
C LEU A 216 -13.62 18.65 -5.48
N ASP A 217 -13.33 18.93 -6.76
CA ASP A 217 -14.35 19.37 -7.72
C ASP A 217 -14.98 18.16 -8.44
N PRO A 218 -16.19 17.74 -8.07
CA PRO A 218 -16.84 16.57 -8.68
C PRO A 218 -17.51 16.89 -10.03
N SER A 219 -17.45 18.11 -10.53
CA SER A 219 -18.11 18.52 -11.78
C SER A 219 -17.49 17.87 -13.02
N TRP A 220 -16.27 17.32 -12.89
CA TRP A 220 -15.56 16.59 -13.93
C TRP A 220 -14.64 15.55 -13.29
N TRP A 221 -14.39 14.43 -13.97
CA TRP A 221 -13.46 13.38 -13.53
C TRP A 221 -13.01 12.47 -14.67
N HIS A 222 -11.93 11.73 -14.42
CA HIS A 222 -11.42 10.75 -15.37
C HIS A 222 -11.84 9.30 -15.02
N LEU A 223 -12.48 9.08 -13.89
CA LEU A 223 -12.93 7.77 -13.40
C LEU A 223 -13.75 7.01 -14.46
N ASP A 224 -14.65 7.70 -15.15
CA ASP A 224 -15.51 7.10 -16.17
C ASP A 224 -14.70 6.53 -17.34
N GLU A 225 -13.67 7.24 -17.76
CA GLU A 225 -12.78 6.79 -18.82
C GLU A 225 -11.94 5.60 -18.37
N VAL A 226 -11.40 5.61 -17.14
CA VAL A 226 -10.65 4.47 -16.59
C VAL A 226 -11.51 3.21 -16.52
N CYS A 227 -12.76 3.33 -16.06
CA CYS A 227 -13.71 2.21 -16.06
C CYS A 227 -13.98 1.70 -17.49
N ARG A 228 -14.20 2.61 -18.46
CA ARG A 228 -14.43 2.26 -19.87
C ARG A 228 -13.21 1.55 -20.49
N GLN A 229 -11.99 2.00 -20.19
CA GLN A 229 -10.76 1.36 -20.66
C GLN A 229 -10.60 -0.04 -20.07
N ALA A 230 -10.85 -0.21 -18.77
CA ALA A 230 -10.77 -1.50 -18.10
C ALA A 230 -11.76 -2.51 -18.71
N GLU A 231 -13.02 -2.10 -18.94
CA GLU A 231 -14.04 -2.94 -19.56
C GLU A 231 -13.71 -3.27 -21.04
N ARG A 232 -13.38 -2.25 -21.85
CA ARG A 232 -13.10 -2.42 -23.29
C ARG A 232 -11.90 -3.34 -23.56
N ARG A 233 -10.91 -3.32 -22.69
CA ARG A 233 -9.66 -4.06 -22.85
C ARG A 233 -9.64 -5.40 -22.10
N ASN A 234 -10.74 -5.76 -21.41
CA ASN A 234 -10.79 -6.94 -20.51
C ASN A 234 -9.69 -6.90 -19.44
N TRP A 235 -9.48 -5.72 -18.82
CA TRP A 235 -8.45 -5.48 -17.80
C TRP A 235 -9.03 -5.40 -16.37
N GLN A 236 -10.29 -5.88 -16.18
CA GLN A 236 -10.96 -5.92 -14.87
C GLN A 236 -10.14 -6.69 -13.84
N GLY A 237 -10.02 -6.13 -12.62
CA GLY A 237 -9.20 -6.70 -11.56
C GLY A 237 -7.70 -6.45 -11.69
N ARG A 238 -7.26 -5.72 -12.73
CA ARG A 238 -5.88 -5.34 -12.99
C ARG A 238 -5.67 -3.82 -13.05
N VAL A 239 -6.66 -3.06 -12.59
CA VAL A 239 -6.64 -1.59 -12.56
C VAL A 239 -6.90 -1.11 -11.15
N ALA A 240 -6.04 -0.25 -10.65
CA ALA A 240 -6.21 0.47 -9.39
C ALA A 240 -6.12 1.99 -9.63
N ILE A 241 -6.84 2.77 -8.82
CA ILE A 241 -6.75 4.23 -8.80
C ILE A 241 -6.42 4.69 -7.38
N GLY A 242 -5.39 5.50 -7.25
CA GLY A 242 -4.97 6.13 -5.99
C GLY A 242 -5.62 7.50 -5.80
N HIS A 243 -5.81 7.92 -4.56
CA HIS A 243 -6.49 9.14 -4.11
C HIS A 243 -8.01 9.11 -4.36
N ALA A 244 -8.45 9.36 -5.59
CA ALA A 244 -9.86 9.46 -5.97
C ALA A 244 -10.67 10.36 -5.00
N THR A 245 -10.06 11.49 -4.57
CA THR A 245 -10.59 12.37 -3.52
C THR A 245 -11.91 13.02 -3.89
N LYS A 246 -12.20 13.17 -5.20
CA LYS A 246 -13.50 13.66 -5.70
C LYS A 246 -14.68 12.82 -5.21
N LEU A 247 -14.48 11.51 -4.98
CA LEU A 247 -15.53 10.66 -4.41
C LEU A 247 -16.00 11.12 -3.02
N SER A 248 -15.12 11.77 -2.26
CA SER A 248 -15.45 12.32 -0.93
C SER A 248 -16.35 13.56 -0.99
N ALA A 249 -16.43 14.22 -2.15
CA ALA A 249 -17.26 15.39 -2.37
C ALA A 249 -18.65 15.08 -2.94
N LEU A 250 -18.91 13.81 -3.28
CA LEU A 250 -20.17 13.39 -3.86
C LEU A 250 -21.30 13.28 -2.84
N PRO A 251 -22.54 13.66 -3.23
CA PRO A 251 -23.73 13.26 -2.50
C PRO A 251 -23.88 11.72 -2.42
N PRO A 252 -24.57 11.17 -1.42
CA PRO A 252 -24.64 9.71 -1.23
C PRO A 252 -25.09 8.91 -2.44
N ALA A 253 -26.11 9.39 -3.17
CA ALA A 253 -26.62 8.68 -4.37
C ALA A 253 -25.60 8.65 -5.51
N GLU A 254 -24.84 9.72 -5.70
CA GLU A 254 -23.79 9.79 -6.71
C GLU A 254 -22.58 8.95 -6.33
N PHE A 255 -22.21 8.95 -5.04
CA PHE A 255 -21.19 8.06 -4.50
C PHE A 255 -21.54 6.59 -4.73
N ASP A 256 -22.81 6.20 -4.47
CA ASP A 256 -23.29 4.83 -4.70
C ASP A 256 -23.24 4.46 -6.19
N ALA A 257 -23.63 5.38 -7.09
CA ALA A 257 -23.54 5.17 -8.52
C ALA A 257 -22.09 4.99 -9.00
N ALA A 258 -21.16 5.79 -8.50
CA ALA A 258 -19.74 5.66 -8.80
C ALA A 258 -19.17 4.34 -8.27
N ALA A 259 -19.53 3.93 -7.05
CA ALA A 259 -19.12 2.66 -6.47
C ALA A 259 -19.58 1.46 -7.29
N ILE A 260 -20.86 1.45 -7.74
CA ILE A 260 -21.41 0.39 -8.62
C ILE A 260 -20.62 0.34 -9.95
N LYS A 261 -20.30 1.50 -10.52
CA LYS A 261 -19.51 1.59 -11.76
C LYS A 261 -18.09 0.99 -11.57
N LEU A 262 -17.39 1.38 -10.50
CA LEU A 262 -16.07 0.85 -10.16
C LEU A 262 -16.10 -0.67 -9.96
N ALA A 263 -17.07 -1.18 -9.18
CA ALA A 263 -17.22 -2.60 -8.93
C ALA A 263 -17.46 -3.40 -10.21
N ARG A 264 -18.34 -2.90 -11.11
CA ARG A 264 -18.63 -3.53 -12.41
C ARG A 264 -17.40 -3.55 -13.31
N ALA A 265 -16.66 -2.43 -13.36
CA ALA A 265 -15.45 -2.32 -14.16
C ALA A 265 -14.24 -3.04 -13.53
N GLY A 266 -14.39 -3.60 -12.33
CA GLY A 266 -13.29 -4.27 -11.62
C GLY A 266 -12.11 -3.33 -11.33
N VAL A 267 -12.38 -2.04 -11.13
CA VAL A 267 -11.37 -1.01 -10.79
C VAL A 267 -11.29 -0.90 -9.28
N ALA A 268 -10.09 -1.10 -8.73
CA ALA A 268 -9.82 -0.98 -7.30
C ALA A 268 -9.48 0.47 -6.90
N VAL A 269 -9.69 0.80 -5.61
CA VAL A 269 -9.42 2.14 -5.08
C VAL A 269 -8.43 2.06 -3.91
N THR A 270 -7.33 2.81 -4.00
CA THR A 270 -6.37 3.00 -2.91
C THR A 270 -6.56 4.37 -2.29
N VAL A 271 -6.95 4.41 -1.02
CA VAL A 271 -7.10 5.65 -0.24
C VAL A 271 -5.80 5.94 0.50
N LEU A 272 -5.39 7.19 0.50
CA LEU A 272 -4.06 7.64 0.93
C LEU A 272 -4.17 8.71 2.05
N PRO A 273 -4.63 8.31 3.26
CA PRO A 273 -5.19 9.23 4.25
C PRO A 273 -4.26 10.38 4.65
N ALA A 274 -2.97 10.11 4.83
CA ALA A 274 -2.03 11.14 5.28
C ALA A 274 -1.80 12.23 4.23
N THR A 275 -1.73 11.84 2.94
CA THR A 275 -1.52 12.78 1.83
C THR A 275 -2.81 13.49 1.47
N ASP A 276 -3.93 12.75 1.38
CA ASP A 276 -5.24 13.31 1.01
C ASP A 276 -5.66 14.39 2.00
N LEU A 277 -5.58 14.11 3.31
CA LEU A 277 -5.88 15.09 4.35
C LEU A 277 -4.93 16.28 4.37
N TYR A 278 -3.66 16.08 4.08
CA TYR A 278 -2.68 17.15 4.09
C TYR A 278 -2.88 18.13 2.93
N LEU A 279 -3.26 17.62 1.74
CA LEU A 279 -3.33 18.43 0.52
C LEU A 279 -4.74 18.94 0.17
N MET A 280 -5.80 18.25 0.63
CA MET A 280 -7.17 18.64 0.30
C MET A 280 -7.73 19.73 1.22
N GLY A 281 -8.70 20.50 0.70
CA GLY A 281 -9.46 21.49 1.46
C GLY A 281 -8.69 22.74 1.89
N ARG A 282 -7.52 23.01 1.31
CA ARG A 282 -6.63 24.10 1.69
C ARG A 282 -7.21 25.50 1.48
N ASP A 283 -8.10 25.66 0.53
CA ASP A 283 -8.75 26.94 0.23
C ASP A 283 -9.87 27.28 1.22
N ALA A 284 -10.31 26.32 2.02
CA ALA A 284 -11.35 26.53 3.01
C ALA A 284 -10.77 27.10 4.31
N THR A 285 -11.36 28.20 4.81
CA THR A 285 -10.96 28.84 6.06
C THR A 285 -11.74 28.35 7.28
N HIS A 286 -12.86 27.64 7.06
CA HIS A 286 -13.73 27.03 8.09
C HIS A 286 -14.49 25.86 7.45
N ASN A 287 -15.01 24.94 8.27
CA ASN A 287 -15.67 23.71 7.79
C ASN A 287 -14.85 22.98 6.71
N VAL A 288 -13.55 22.87 6.93
CA VAL A 288 -12.60 22.31 5.97
C VAL A 288 -13.01 20.89 5.59
N PRO A 289 -13.26 20.61 4.29
CA PRO A 289 -13.60 19.26 3.86
C PRO A 289 -12.42 18.31 4.12
N ARG A 290 -12.70 17.10 4.56
CA ARG A 290 -11.63 16.11 4.87
C ARG A 290 -10.93 15.61 3.63
N GLY A 291 -11.60 15.57 2.47
CA GLY A 291 -11.01 15.09 1.22
C GLY A 291 -10.62 13.61 1.26
N LEU A 292 -11.25 12.83 2.11
CA LEU A 292 -10.95 11.41 2.31
C LEU A 292 -12.09 10.54 1.79
N THR A 293 -11.80 9.72 0.80
CA THR A 293 -12.76 8.75 0.25
C THR A 293 -13.04 7.62 1.25
N LEU A 294 -14.32 7.28 1.43
CA LEU A 294 -14.77 6.27 2.38
C LEU A 294 -14.60 4.85 1.82
N ALA A 295 -13.37 4.31 1.86
CA ALA A 295 -13.01 3.00 1.33
C ALA A 295 -13.89 1.86 1.86
N HIS A 296 -14.19 1.82 3.17
CA HIS A 296 -15.05 0.78 3.75
C HIS A 296 -16.47 0.82 3.16
N LYS A 297 -16.99 2.01 2.80
CA LYS A 297 -18.29 2.12 2.12
C LYS A 297 -18.24 1.69 0.65
N LEU A 298 -17.13 1.90 -0.03
CA LEU A 298 -16.90 1.32 -1.36
C LEU A 298 -16.84 -0.21 -1.31
N VAL A 299 -16.18 -0.78 -0.28
CA VAL A 299 -16.11 -2.24 -0.08
C VAL A 299 -17.50 -2.85 0.13
N GLU A 300 -18.39 -2.20 0.90
CA GLU A 300 -19.78 -2.62 1.06
C GLU A 300 -20.53 -2.73 -0.28
N ARG A 301 -20.08 -2.03 -1.32
CA ARG A 301 -20.65 -2.03 -2.69
C ARG A 301 -19.85 -2.89 -3.67
N GLY A 302 -18.91 -3.70 -3.17
CA GLY A 302 -18.16 -4.67 -3.94
C GLY A 302 -16.88 -4.15 -4.59
N VAL A 303 -16.47 -2.91 -4.33
CA VAL A 303 -15.18 -2.37 -4.81
C VAL A 303 -14.06 -2.95 -3.97
N VAL A 304 -12.97 -3.40 -4.60
CA VAL A 304 -11.73 -3.75 -3.89
C VAL A 304 -11.01 -2.46 -3.50
N CYS A 305 -10.74 -2.29 -2.21
CA CYS A 305 -10.08 -1.09 -1.73
C CYS A 305 -8.86 -1.41 -0.88
N SER A 306 -7.98 -0.41 -0.73
CA SER A 306 -6.87 -0.44 0.22
C SER A 306 -6.68 0.93 0.88
N VAL A 307 -6.00 0.92 2.01
CA VAL A 307 -5.40 2.09 2.65
C VAL A 307 -3.89 1.92 2.57
N ALA A 308 -3.18 2.93 2.10
CA ALA A 308 -1.75 2.85 1.86
C ALA A 308 -0.98 4.06 2.43
N THR A 309 0.35 3.94 2.46
CA THR A 309 1.24 4.93 3.07
C THR A 309 1.42 6.18 2.21
N ASN A 310 1.54 6.03 0.90
CA ASN A 310 1.84 7.05 -0.11
C ASN A 310 3.19 7.73 0.13
N ASN A 311 3.20 8.93 0.69
CA ASN A 311 4.38 9.78 0.84
C ASN A 311 4.91 9.77 2.27
N VAL A 312 6.23 9.83 2.44
CA VAL A 312 6.91 9.85 3.73
C VAL A 312 7.92 10.97 3.75
N GLN A 313 7.65 12.01 4.55
CA GLN A 313 8.57 13.13 4.82
C GLN A 313 9.08 13.82 3.54
N ASN A 314 8.15 14.22 2.67
CA ASN A 314 8.42 14.95 1.44
C ASN A 314 7.40 16.09 1.26
N PRO A 315 7.47 16.91 0.18
CA PRO A 315 6.53 18.02 -0.04
C PRO A 315 5.05 17.62 -0.10
N PHE A 316 4.72 16.39 -0.55
CA PHE A 316 3.33 15.91 -0.60
C PHE A 316 2.80 15.52 0.78
N THR A 317 3.67 15.05 1.68
CA THR A 317 3.31 14.68 3.06
C THR A 317 4.53 14.84 3.96
N PRO A 318 4.59 15.88 4.81
CA PRO A 318 5.75 16.12 5.68
C PRO A 318 5.86 15.16 6.84
N PHE A 319 4.90 14.27 7.00
CA PHE A 319 4.80 13.27 8.07
C PHE A 319 5.07 11.87 7.53
N GLY A 320 5.05 10.87 8.40
CA GLY A 320 5.03 9.46 8.03
C GLY A 320 6.17 8.65 8.62
N ASP A 321 5.86 7.39 8.90
CA ASP A 321 6.74 6.38 9.47
C ASP A 321 6.64 5.05 8.71
N ALA A 322 5.85 5.00 7.63
CA ALA A 322 5.55 3.81 6.84
C ALA A 322 4.81 2.69 7.61
N SER A 323 4.06 3.04 8.68
CA SER A 323 3.24 2.09 9.42
C SER A 323 1.83 2.00 8.84
N LEU A 324 1.49 0.87 8.22
CA LEU A 324 0.13 0.62 7.71
C LEU A 324 -0.90 0.49 8.84
N LEU A 325 -0.52 -0.06 9.99
CA LEU A 325 -1.42 -0.12 11.14
C LEU A 325 -1.81 1.28 11.62
N ARG A 326 -0.84 2.21 11.67
CA ARG A 326 -1.13 3.63 11.95
C ARG A 326 -2.00 4.25 10.86
N MET A 327 -1.79 3.91 9.59
CA MET A 327 -2.64 4.41 8.50
C MET A 327 -4.08 3.90 8.63
N ALA A 328 -4.28 2.63 8.97
CA ALA A 328 -5.61 2.05 9.20
C ALA A 328 -6.32 2.70 10.39
N ASN A 329 -5.61 2.91 11.51
CA ASN A 329 -6.15 3.63 12.67
C ASN A 329 -6.48 5.09 12.32
N PHE A 330 -5.58 5.80 11.65
CA PHE A 330 -5.78 7.18 11.21
C PHE A 330 -6.98 7.29 10.26
N TYR A 331 -7.07 6.38 9.29
CA TYR A 331 -8.23 6.27 8.41
C TYR A 331 -9.53 6.08 9.21
N ALA A 332 -9.56 5.12 10.14
CA ALA A 332 -10.74 4.85 10.97
C ALA A 332 -11.19 6.09 11.75
N ASN A 333 -10.26 6.84 12.34
CA ASN A 333 -10.54 8.10 13.05
C ASN A 333 -11.16 9.15 12.13
N VAL A 334 -10.55 9.41 10.97
CA VAL A 334 -11.00 10.44 10.04
C VAL A 334 -12.30 10.06 9.35
N ALA A 335 -12.45 8.80 8.97
CA ALA A 335 -13.68 8.26 8.40
C ALA A 335 -14.81 8.14 9.42
N GLN A 336 -14.53 8.38 10.73
CA GLN A 336 -15.47 8.19 11.83
C GLN A 336 -16.05 6.77 11.88
N ALA A 337 -15.20 5.77 11.60
CA ALA A 337 -15.59 4.37 11.62
C ALA A 337 -16.01 3.96 13.05
N GLY A 338 -17.16 3.31 13.16
CA GLY A 338 -17.63 2.72 14.42
C GLY A 338 -16.90 1.42 14.74
N VAL A 339 -16.98 0.96 15.99
CA VAL A 339 -16.34 -0.29 16.46
C VAL A 339 -16.71 -1.50 15.58
N GLY A 340 -17.94 -1.51 15.04
CA GLY A 340 -18.41 -2.57 14.11
C GLY A 340 -17.69 -2.56 12.75
N GLU A 341 -16.99 -1.49 12.40
CA GLU A 341 -16.28 -1.31 11.11
C GLU A 341 -14.76 -1.52 11.24
N PHE A 342 -14.24 -1.78 12.45
CA PHE A 342 -12.78 -1.93 12.68
C PHE A 342 -12.20 -3.14 11.96
N ASP A 343 -12.95 -4.24 11.85
CA ASP A 343 -12.51 -5.41 11.08
C ASP A 343 -12.34 -5.04 9.60
N ALA A 344 -13.26 -4.25 9.03
CA ALA A 344 -13.15 -3.73 7.67
C ALA A 344 -11.94 -2.78 7.51
N CYS A 345 -11.65 -1.94 8.52
CA CYS A 345 -10.46 -1.08 8.50
C CYS A 345 -9.15 -1.90 8.53
N LEU A 346 -9.12 -3.03 9.24
CA LEU A 346 -7.98 -3.95 9.23
C LEU A 346 -7.83 -4.65 7.88
N ASP A 347 -8.93 -5.04 7.25
CA ASP A 347 -8.94 -5.65 5.93
C ASP A 347 -8.37 -4.71 4.84
N LEU A 348 -8.51 -3.40 4.99
CA LEU A 348 -7.95 -2.39 4.07
C LEU A 348 -6.41 -2.35 4.05
N VAL A 349 -5.72 -3.02 4.98
CA VAL A 349 -4.25 -3.12 5.02
C VAL A 349 -3.75 -4.58 5.00
N THR A 350 -4.67 -5.55 4.86
CA THR A 350 -4.36 -7.00 4.85
C THR A 350 -4.98 -7.69 3.63
N SER A 351 -6.17 -8.24 3.74
CA SER A 351 -6.80 -9.10 2.74
C SER A 351 -7.20 -8.37 1.45
N LEU A 352 -7.71 -7.16 1.56
CA LEU A 352 -8.17 -6.38 0.41
C LEU A 352 -7.02 -5.88 -0.47
N PRO A 353 -5.93 -5.27 0.06
CA PRO A 353 -4.77 -4.92 -0.76
C PRO A 353 -4.08 -6.15 -1.38
N ALA A 354 -4.10 -7.30 -0.73
CA ALA A 354 -3.61 -8.53 -1.33
C ALA A 354 -4.43 -8.93 -2.57
N ARG A 355 -5.76 -8.77 -2.52
CA ARG A 355 -6.63 -8.96 -3.69
C ARG A 355 -6.38 -7.94 -4.78
N LEU A 356 -6.17 -6.65 -4.42
CA LEU A 356 -5.84 -5.58 -5.36
C LEU A 356 -4.55 -5.89 -6.13
N MET A 357 -3.55 -6.43 -5.46
CA MET A 357 -2.27 -6.82 -6.05
C MET A 357 -2.27 -8.21 -6.67
N ASN A 358 -3.42 -8.88 -6.76
CA ASN A 358 -3.56 -10.23 -7.30
C ASN A 358 -2.67 -11.30 -6.62
N LEU A 359 -2.38 -11.14 -5.32
CA LEU A 359 -1.59 -12.09 -4.53
C LEU A 359 -2.43 -13.36 -4.25
N ARG A 360 -2.03 -14.47 -4.84
CA ARG A 360 -2.76 -15.74 -4.72
C ARG A 360 -2.40 -16.56 -3.48
N ASP A 361 -1.24 -16.27 -2.88
CA ASP A 361 -0.62 -17.01 -1.78
C ASP A 361 -0.56 -16.19 -0.48
N TYR A 362 -1.51 -15.28 -0.27
CA TYR A 362 -1.60 -14.42 0.92
C TYR A 362 -2.58 -14.97 1.95
N GLY A 363 -2.29 -14.74 3.23
CA GLY A 363 -3.17 -15.10 4.35
C GLY A 363 -2.70 -16.31 5.16
N ILE A 364 -3.32 -16.52 6.32
CA ILE A 364 -3.02 -17.63 7.24
C ILE A 364 -3.82 -18.85 6.83
N ALA A 365 -3.27 -19.63 5.89
CA ALA A 365 -3.86 -20.87 5.39
C ALA A 365 -2.76 -21.90 5.04
N PRO A 366 -3.02 -23.21 5.19
CA PRO A 366 -2.07 -24.24 4.77
C PRO A 366 -1.69 -24.08 3.29
N GLY A 367 -0.40 -24.17 3.00
CA GLY A 367 0.18 -23.98 1.68
C GLY A 367 0.70 -22.57 1.41
N ASN A 368 0.21 -21.53 2.10
CA ASN A 368 0.70 -20.15 1.93
C ASN A 368 2.08 -19.97 2.58
N PRO A 369 2.89 -19.01 2.10
CA PRO A 369 4.10 -18.60 2.78
C PRO A 369 3.82 -18.19 4.23
N ALA A 370 4.71 -18.53 5.14
CA ALA A 370 4.63 -18.09 6.52
C ALA A 370 5.19 -16.68 6.69
N ASP A 371 4.56 -15.72 5.99
CA ASP A 371 4.81 -14.27 6.07
C ASP A 371 3.86 -13.70 7.13
N LEU A 372 4.29 -13.71 8.38
CA LEU A 372 3.45 -13.49 9.55
C LEU A 372 3.98 -12.34 10.42
N ILE A 373 3.07 -11.66 11.10
CA ILE A 373 3.39 -10.67 12.12
C ILE A 373 2.63 -10.97 13.41
N VAL A 374 3.26 -10.64 14.54
CA VAL A 374 2.68 -10.80 15.88
C VAL A 374 2.50 -9.41 16.49
N LEU A 375 1.28 -9.10 16.91
CA LEU A 375 0.91 -7.83 17.52
C LEU A 375 0.67 -8.01 19.04
N ASP A 376 1.00 -6.99 19.83
CA ASP A 376 0.80 -6.97 21.29
C ASP A 376 -0.66 -6.69 21.69
N THR A 377 -1.60 -7.40 21.07
CA THR A 377 -3.03 -7.36 21.38
C THR A 377 -3.62 -8.75 21.18
N ALA A 378 -4.87 -8.96 21.62
CA ALA A 378 -5.56 -10.25 21.52
C ALA A 378 -6.69 -10.27 20.47
N SER A 379 -6.85 -9.19 19.67
CA SER A 379 -7.96 -9.14 18.69
C SER A 379 -7.66 -8.21 17.52
N GLY A 380 -8.31 -8.45 16.35
CA GLY A 380 -8.25 -7.55 15.19
C GLY A 380 -8.81 -6.16 15.51
N ARG A 381 -9.87 -6.07 16.28
CA ARG A 381 -10.43 -4.78 16.73
C ARG A 381 -9.46 -4.03 17.64
N GLY A 382 -8.79 -4.75 18.53
CA GLY A 382 -7.71 -4.20 19.37
C GLY A 382 -6.57 -3.65 18.51
N ALA A 383 -6.22 -4.29 17.41
CA ALA A 383 -5.19 -3.79 16.51
C ALA A 383 -5.52 -2.36 15.99
N ILE A 384 -6.77 -2.10 15.63
CA ILE A 384 -7.19 -0.76 15.17
C ILE A 384 -7.35 0.21 16.35
N ALA A 385 -7.97 -0.23 17.46
CA ALA A 385 -8.30 0.66 18.58
C ALA A 385 -7.09 1.08 19.43
N GLU A 386 -6.18 0.14 19.70
CA GLU A 386 -5.09 0.29 20.65
C GLU A 386 -3.77 0.73 20.01
N LEU A 387 -3.66 0.55 18.68
CA LEU A 387 -2.43 0.78 17.91
C LEU A 387 -1.21 0.08 18.56
N PRO A 388 -1.30 -1.26 18.77
CA PRO A 388 -0.28 -2.01 19.50
C PRO A 388 1.03 -2.10 18.74
N ASP A 389 2.12 -2.35 19.46
CA ASP A 389 3.40 -2.67 18.83
C ASP A 389 3.34 -3.97 18.02
N VAL A 390 3.99 -3.97 16.85
CA VAL A 390 4.33 -5.20 16.13
C VAL A 390 5.57 -5.79 16.78
N LEU A 391 5.41 -6.92 17.46
CA LEU A 391 6.46 -7.53 18.29
C LEU A 391 7.45 -8.35 17.46
N MET A 392 6.97 -9.07 16.47
CA MET A 392 7.79 -9.95 15.63
C MET A 392 7.27 -9.95 14.20
N GLY A 393 8.18 -10.10 13.24
CA GLY A 393 7.86 -10.33 11.84
C GLY A 393 8.59 -11.54 11.30
N PHE A 394 7.92 -12.27 10.39
CA PHE A 394 8.43 -13.47 9.75
C PHE A 394 8.24 -13.38 8.24
N LYS A 395 9.27 -13.79 7.51
CA LYS A 395 9.24 -13.96 6.05
C LYS A 395 9.61 -15.39 5.73
N HIS A 396 8.72 -16.12 5.06
CA HIS A 396 8.88 -17.56 4.80
C HIS A 396 9.26 -18.36 6.07
N GLY A 397 8.57 -18.08 7.19
CA GLY A 397 8.82 -18.72 8.48
C GLY A 397 10.14 -18.33 9.15
N ARG A 398 10.98 -17.54 8.50
CA ARG A 398 12.21 -17.00 9.09
C ARG A 398 11.92 -15.70 9.79
N GLN A 399 12.34 -15.59 11.05
CA GLN A 399 12.21 -14.35 11.83
C GLN A 399 13.05 -13.22 11.21
N VAL A 400 12.40 -12.10 10.90
CA VAL A 400 12.99 -10.93 10.25
C VAL A 400 13.38 -9.88 11.28
N PHE A 401 12.51 -9.67 12.28
CA PHE A 401 12.78 -8.75 13.39
C PHE A 401 12.06 -9.21 14.66
N GLU A 402 12.54 -8.66 15.78
CA GLU A 402 11.91 -8.77 17.10
C GLU A 402 12.01 -7.43 17.82
N ARG A 403 10.93 -7.01 18.45
CA ARG A 403 10.85 -5.80 19.25
C ARG A 403 10.77 -6.17 20.73
N GLN A 404 11.68 -5.63 21.53
CA GLN A 404 11.63 -5.77 22.98
C GLN A 404 10.54 -4.86 23.56
N LYS A 405 9.79 -5.38 24.52
CA LYS A 405 8.81 -4.57 25.25
C LYS A 405 9.51 -3.54 26.13
N ALA A 406 8.91 -2.35 26.26
CA ALA A 406 9.35 -1.35 27.20
C ALA A 406 9.21 -1.87 28.63
N VAL A 407 10.20 -1.59 29.47
CA VAL A 407 10.22 -1.92 30.90
C VAL A 407 10.07 -0.63 31.72
N LEU A 408 9.05 -0.60 32.58
CA LEU A 408 8.87 0.51 33.51
C LEU A 408 9.85 0.38 34.69
N LEU A 409 10.75 1.36 34.84
CA LEU A 409 11.67 1.46 35.98
C LEU A 409 10.95 2.20 37.09
N ARG A 410 10.39 1.46 38.06
CA ARG A 410 9.80 2.08 39.27
C ARG A 410 10.90 2.61 40.14
N PRO A 411 10.81 3.85 40.65
CA PRO A 411 11.69 4.30 41.73
C PRO A 411 11.49 3.40 42.96
N GLY A 412 12.59 2.99 43.58
CA GLY A 412 12.60 2.17 44.80
C GLY A 412 12.02 2.91 46.01
#